data_cc32cc191924ca1ce84daf436f69de42
#
_entry.id   cc32cc191924ca1ce84daf436f69de42
#
_cell.length_a   1.000
_cell.length_b   1.000
_cell.length_c   1.000
_cell.angle_alpha   90.00
_cell.angle_beta   90.00
_cell.angle_gamma   90.00
#
_symmetry.space_group_name_H-M   'P 1'
#
loop_
_entity.id
_entity.type
_entity.pdbx_description
1 polymer ?
#
loop_
_entity_poly.entity_id
_entity_poly.type
_entity_poly.pdbx_seq_one_letter_code
_entity_poly.pdbx_strand_id
1 'polypeptide(L)'
;DAKGGVIMPGLINAHTHIYSGLARGLSIVGNNPTNFLEVLDGTWWAIDRHLTLDGTKACAYATVLDCIRNGVTTIFDHHASFGEIPGSLFAIKDVVKELGIRSCLCYEVSERDGEEKTLQSIKENADFAKWAKEADDDMVKAMFGGHALFTISDKTFEKMVEANDGMTGFHIHIAEGMNDVYDSIRNYGCRPVNRLLYNGLLGEKTMLGHCIHVSPAEMDIIKETGTMVVNNPESNMGNAVG
;
A
#
# COMPACT_ATOMS: atom_id res chain seq x y z
N ASP A 1 -20.99 -3.88 32.09
CA ASP A 1 -20.50 -2.81 32.98
C ASP A 1 -19.03 -2.56 32.72
N ALA A 2 -18.68 -1.36 32.23
CA ALA A 2 -17.32 -0.94 31.94
C ALA A 2 -16.53 -0.49 33.19
N LYS A 3 -17.12 -0.60 34.38
CA LYS A 3 -16.50 -0.22 35.68
C LYS A 3 -15.85 1.19 35.66
N GLY A 4 -16.51 2.15 35.00
CA GLY A 4 -16.02 3.51 34.83
C GLY A 4 -15.06 3.70 33.63
N GLY A 5 -14.75 2.66 32.85
CA GLY A 5 -13.96 2.74 31.61
C GLY A 5 -14.77 3.25 30.41
N VAL A 6 -14.09 3.58 29.34
CA VAL A 6 -14.71 3.98 28.07
C VAL A 6 -14.82 2.76 27.16
N ILE A 7 -15.99 2.57 26.54
CA ILE A 7 -16.22 1.59 25.49
C ILE A 7 -16.21 2.35 24.16
N MET A 8 -15.34 1.96 23.21
CA MET A 8 -15.22 2.57 21.91
C MET A 8 -14.95 1.50 20.84
N PRO A 9 -15.21 1.78 19.55
CA PRO A 9 -14.77 0.92 18.47
C PRO A 9 -13.25 0.72 18.51
N GLY A 10 -12.76 -0.44 18.07
CA GLY A 10 -11.33 -0.68 17.93
C GLY A 10 -10.70 0.26 16.90
N LEU A 11 -9.42 0.51 17.05
CA LEU A 11 -8.66 1.37 16.13
C LEU A 11 -8.53 0.69 14.76
N ILE A 12 -8.49 1.50 13.70
CA ILE A 12 -8.25 1.06 12.33
C ILE A 12 -6.89 1.61 11.89
N ASN A 13 -5.95 0.72 11.57
CA ASN A 13 -4.73 1.08 10.88
C ASN A 13 -5.03 1.10 9.37
N ALA A 14 -5.36 2.27 8.85
CA ALA A 14 -5.87 2.44 7.50
C ALA A 14 -4.79 2.40 6.40
N HIS A 15 -3.51 2.45 6.76
CA HIS A 15 -2.38 2.29 5.84
C HIS A 15 -1.15 1.85 6.62
N THR A 16 -0.60 0.72 6.25
CA THR A 16 0.60 0.17 6.87
C THR A 16 1.38 -0.68 5.86
N HIS A 17 2.63 -0.96 6.21
CA HIS A 17 3.51 -1.83 5.45
C HIS A 17 3.99 -2.97 6.35
N ILE A 18 3.25 -4.06 6.38
CA ILE A 18 3.57 -5.25 7.19
C ILE A 18 4.99 -5.75 6.93
N TYR A 19 5.45 -5.69 5.68
CA TYR A 19 6.77 -6.15 5.29
C TYR A 19 7.92 -5.49 6.05
N SER A 20 7.71 -4.28 6.56
CA SER A 20 8.70 -3.52 7.32
C SER A 20 8.67 -3.78 8.83
N GLY A 21 7.84 -4.70 9.31
CA GLY A 21 7.60 -4.93 10.74
C GLY A 21 8.85 -5.25 11.57
N LEU A 22 9.86 -5.84 10.95
CA LEU A 22 11.15 -6.15 11.58
C LEU A 22 12.27 -5.15 11.20
N ALA A 23 11.95 -4.07 10.48
CA ALA A 23 12.94 -3.05 10.09
C ALA A 23 13.29 -2.08 11.22
N ARG A 24 12.56 -2.08 12.33
CA ARG A 24 12.80 -1.20 13.47
C ARG A 24 14.20 -1.41 14.03
N GLY A 25 15.02 -0.34 14.03
CA GLY A 25 16.39 -0.38 14.48
C GLY A 25 17.39 -0.98 13.47
N LEU A 26 16.94 -1.37 12.27
CA LEU A 26 17.82 -1.81 11.21
C LEU A 26 18.64 -0.62 10.68
N SER A 27 19.96 -0.82 10.59
CA SER A 27 20.87 0.12 9.95
C SER A 27 21.45 -0.50 8.70
N ILE A 28 21.21 0.12 7.55
CA ILE A 28 21.76 -0.34 6.28
C ILE A 28 23.12 0.34 6.10
N VAL A 29 24.19 -0.46 6.14
CA VAL A 29 25.56 0.04 6.05
C VAL A 29 25.80 0.74 4.70
N GLY A 30 26.35 1.96 4.77
CA GLY A 30 26.64 2.76 3.58
C GLY A 30 25.43 3.52 3.02
N ASN A 31 24.23 3.36 3.57
CA ASN A 31 23.08 4.16 3.23
C ASN A 31 23.04 5.43 4.10
N ASN A 32 23.08 6.59 3.45
CA ASN A 32 23.07 7.90 4.13
C ASN A 32 22.16 8.86 3.35
N PRO A 33 20.83 8.60 3.33
CA PRO A 33 19.90 9.30 2.46
C PRO A 33 19.79 10.78 2.82
N THR A 34 19.74 11.63 1.81
CA THR A 34 19.60 13.09 1.92
C THR A 34 18.25 13.59 1.40
N ASN A 35 17.48 12.73 0.77
CA ASN A 35 16.17 13.02 0.22
C ASN A 35 15.28 11.76 0.19
N PHE A 36 13.99 11.97 -0.08
CA PHE A 36 12.99 10.91 -0.06
C PHE A 36 13.29 9.75 -1.02
N LEU A 37 13.73 10.03 -2.25
CA LEU A 37 14.04 8.96 -3.21
C LEU A 37 15.21 8.09 -2.76
N GLU A 38 16.21 8.68 -2.11
CA GLU A 38 17.33 7.93 -1.52
C GLU A 38 16.89 7.10 -0.30
N VAL A 39 15.89 7.57 0.47
CA VAL A 39 15.26 6.76 1.53
C VAL A 39 14.56 5.53 0.92
N LEU A 40 13.80 5.73 -0.16
CA LEU A 40 13.12 4.62 -0.84
C LEU A 40 14.13 3.59 -1.36
N ASP A 41 15.08 4.01 -2.21
CA ASP A 41 16.02 3.09 -2.88
C ASP A 41 16.98 2.43 -1.88
N GLY A 42 17.55 3.22 -0.99
CA GLY A 42 18.59 2.73 -0.06
C GLY A 42 18.04 2.02 1.19
N THR A 43 16.76 2.16 1.52
CA THR A 43 16.16 1.54 2.70
C THR A 43 15.03 0.59 2.33
N TRP A 44 13.89 1.12 1.89
CA TRP A 44 12.68 0.31 1.75
C TRP A 44 12.76 -0.69 0.61
N TRP A 45 13.26 -0.29 -0.56
CA TRP A 45 13.46 -1.20 -1.70
C TRP A 45 14.63 -2.17 -1.50
N ALA A 46 15.62 -1.80 -0.68
CA ALA A 46 16.66 -2.74 -0.28
C ALA A 46 16.11 -3.84 0.63
N ILE A 47 15.20 -3.51 1.57
CA ILE A 47 14.54 -4.49 2.45
C ILE A 47 13.67 -5.44 1.62
N ASP A 48 12.75 -4.90 0.83
CA ASP A 48 11.76 -5.71 0.12
C ASP A 48 12.35 -6.64 -0.95
N ARG A 49 13.48 -6.25 -1.57
CA ARG A 49 14.24 -7.11 -2.50
C ARG A 49 14.88 -8.34 -1.84
N HIS A 50 15.01 -8.33 -0.51
CA HIS A 50 15.61 -9.44 0.24
C HIS A 50 14.57 -10.25 1.03
N LEU A 51 13.31 -9.85 1.02
CA LEU A 51 12.26 -10.58 1.73
C LEU A 51 11.91 -11.89 1.03
N THR A 52 11.90 -12.96 1.84
CA THR A 52 11.34 -14.27 1.50
C THR A 52 9.92 -14.40 2.05
N LEU A 53 9.20 -15.44 1.68
CA LEU A 53 7.88 -15.74 2.27
C LEU A 53 7.97 -15.95 3.80
N ASP A 54 9.02 -16.59 4.28
CA ASP A 54 9.24 -16.77 5.74
C ASP A 54 9.52 -15.42 6.42
N GLY A 55 10.31 -14.55 5.79
CA GLY A 55 10.54 -13.18 6.25
C GLY A 55 9.24 -12.36 6.29
N THR A 56 8.42 -12.48 5.25
CA THR A 56 7.09 -11.85 5.18
C THR A 56 6.17 -12.33 6.31
N LYS A 57 6.11 -13.63 6.59
CA LYS A 57 5.36 -14.17 7.74
C LYS A 57 5.88 -13.65 9.07
N ALA A 58 7.19 -13.61 9.26
CA ALA A 58 7.79 -13.10 10.50
C ALA A 58 7.44 -11.60 10.72
N CYS A 59 7.51 -10.79 9.67
CA CYS A 59 7.07 -9.38 9.71
C CYS A 59 5.57 -9.28 10.02
N ALA A 60 4.74 -10.16 9.46
CA ALA A 60 3.30 -10.17 9.73
C ALA A 60 2.99 -10.48 11.19
N TYR A 61 3.63 -11.49 11.79
CA TYR A 61 3.48 -11.76 13.22
C TYR A 61 3.88 -10.56 14.08
N ALA A 62 5.03 -9.96 13.81
CA ALA A 62 5.51 -8.80 14.57
C ALA A 62 4.52 -7.62 14.50
N THR A 63 4.12 -7.23 13.29
CA THR A 63 3.23 -6.07 13.08
C THR A 63 1.83 -6.33 13.63
N VAL A 64 1.25 -7.50 13.37
CA VAL A 64 -0.12 -7.83 13.81
C VAL A 64 -0.20 -7.90 15.34
N LEU A 65 0.79 -8.51 16.00
CA LEU A 65 0.83 -8.56 17.47
C LEU A 65 0.94 -7.15 18.08
N ASP A 66 1.76 -6.27 17.49
CA ASP A 66 1.84 -4.87 17.93
C ASP A 66 0.52 -4.13 17.72
N CYS A 67 -0.14 -4.34 16.58
CA CYS A 67 -1.48 -3.79 16.31
C CYS A 67 -2.51 -4.23 17.37
N ILE A 68 -2.60 -5.53 17.65
CA ILE A 68 -3.52 -6.08 18.65
C ILE A 68 -3.25 -5.51 20.03
N ARG A 69 -1.98 -5.44 20.45
CA ARG A 69 -1.59 -4.86 21.75
C ARG A 69 -1.99 -3.40 21.92
N ASN A 70 -2.08 -2.66 20.81
CA ASN A 70 -2.48 -1.25 20.80
C ASN A 70 -3.98 -1.03 20.48
N GLY A 71 -4.79 -2.08 20.51
CA GLY A 71 -6.24 -1.99 20.29
C GLY A 71 -6.67 -1.79 18.84
N VAL A 72 -5.80 -2.07 17.88
CA VAL A 72 -6.15 -2.10 16.46
C VAL A 72 -6.92 -3.37 16.17
N THR A 73 -8.06 -3.24 15.52
CA THR A 73 -8.94 -4.36 15.16
C THR A 73 -9.08 -4.57 13.66
N THR A 74 -8.58 -3.63 12.86
CA THR A 74 -8.60 -3.70 11.41
C THR A 74 -7.32 -3.08 10.82
N ILE A 75 -6.70 -3.77 9.87
CA ILE A 75 -5.48 -3.35 9.19
C ILE A 75 -5.74 -3.26 7.68
N PHE A 76 -5.31 -2.17 7.06
CA PHE A 76 -5.15 -2.07 5.60
C PHE A 76 -3.66 -2.12 5.29
N ASP A 77 -3.20 -3.23 4.72
CA ASP A 77 -1.79 -3.43 4.39
C ASP A 77 -1.49 -3.15 2.93
N HIS A 78 -0.35 -2.54 2.71
CA HIS A 78 0.21 -2.24 1.39
C HIS A 78 1.57 -2.92 1.30
N HIS A 79 1.58 -4.15 0.75
CA HIS A 79 2.70 -5.08 0.86
C HIS A 79 3.68 -4.99 -0.30
N ALA A 80 4.97 -5.13 0.01
CA ALA A 80 6.05 -5.30 -0.95
C ALA A 80 7.03 -6.39 -0.49
N SER A 81 7.38 -7.30 -1.39
CA SER A 81 8.38 -8.34 -1.18
C SER A 81 8.97 -8.78 -2.52
N PHE A 82 9.73 -7.89 -3.17
CA PHE A 82 10.28 -8.14 -4.51
C PHE A 82 11.32 -9.27 -4.55
N GLY A 83 11.83 -9.71 -3.40
CA GLY A 83 12.60 -10.95 -3.27
C GLY A 83 11.78 -12.19 -3.62
N GLU A 84 10.55 -12.29 -3.10
CA GLU A 84 9.65 -13.42 -3.32
C GLU A 84 8.18 -12.94 -3.35
N ILE A 85 7.64 -12.68 -4.57
CA ILE A 85 6.32 -12.09 -4.78
C ILE A 85 5.20 -13.13 -4.68
N PRO A 86 5.22 -14.25 -5.47
CA PRO A 86 4.09 -15.16 -5.50
C PRO A 86 3.79 -15.81 -4.15
N GLY A 87 2.55 -15.67 -3.70
CA GLY A 87 2.08 -16.24 -2.43
C GLY A 87 2.28 -15.36 -1.20
N SER A 88 2.88 -14.16 -1.34
CA SER A 88 3.17 -13.28 -0.22
C SER A 88 1.92 -12.75 0.49
N LEU A 89 0.88 -12.36 -0.26
CA LEU A 89 -0.41 -11.95 0.32
C LEU A 89 -1.10 -13.13 1.02
N PHE A 90 -0.99 -14.34 0.48
CA PHE A 90 -1.51 -15.53 1.12
C PHE A 90 -0.77 -15.88 2.42
N ALA A 91 0.56 -15.67 2.45
CA ALA A 91 1.36 -15.84 3.65
C ALA A 91 0.92 -14.88 4.77
N ILE A 92 0.66 -13.59 4.45
CA ILE A 92 0.11 -12.61 5.40
C ILE A 92 -1.30 -13.00 5.82
N LYS A 93 -2.16 -13.39 4.88
CA LYS A 93 -3.53 -13.85 5.13
C LYS A 93 -3.56 -14.98 6.19
N ASP A 94 -2.66 -15.94 6.09
CA ASP A 94 -2.61 -17.05 7.05
C ASP A 94 -2.31 -16.55 8.47
N VAL A 95 -1.37 -15.61 8.62
CA VAL A 95 -1.02 -15.00 9.92
C VAL A 95 -2.16 -14.15 10.49
N VAL A 96 -2.80 -13.30 9.69
CA VAL A 96 -3.89 -12.45 10.19
C VAL A 96 -5.12 -13.26 10.58
N LYS A 97 -5.38 -14.39 9.90
CA LYS A 97 -6.44 -15.33 10.29
C LYS A 97 -6.11 -16.07 11.57
N GLU A 98 -4.88 -16.54 11.73
CA GLU A 98 -4.42 -17.22 12.95
C GLU A 98 -4.53 -16.31 14.18
N LEU A 99 -4.12 -15.03 14.05
CA LEU A 99 -4.14 -14.05 15.13
C LEU A 99 -5.52 -13.39 15.33
N GLY A 100 -6.46 -13.57 14.40
CA GLY A 100 -7.85 -13.13 14.54
C GLY A 100 -8.06 -11.62 14.38
N ILE A 101 -7.31 -10.95 13.50
CA ILE A 101 -7.49 -9.52 13.18
C ILE A 101 -8.09 -9.34 11.79
N ARG A 102 -8.99 -8.36 11.62
CA ARG A 102 -9.50 -8.02 10.28
C ARG A 102 -8.42 -7.36 9.46
N SER A 103 -8.33 -7.72 8.18
CA SER A 103 -7.33 -7.18 7.29
C SER A 103 -7.85 -7.00 5.87
N CYS A 104 -7.42 -5.92 5.23
CA CYS A 104 -7.56 -5.71 3.80
C CYS A 104 -6.17 -5.60 3.21
N LEU A 105 -5.82 -6.50 2.29
CA LEU A 105 -4.45 -6.70 1.81
C LEU A 105 -4.33 -6.36 0.33
N CYS A 106 -3.20 -5.77 -0.07
CA CYS A 106 -2.82 -5.59 -1.46
C CYS A 106 -1.30 -5.64 -1.64
N TYR A 107 -0.85 -5.90 -2.88
CA TYR A 107 0.55 -5.91 -3.25
C TYR A 107 0.94 -4.66 -4.04
N GLU A 108 2.07 -4.05 -3.77
CA GLU A 108 2.62 -2.88 -4.47
C GLU A 108 3.08 -3.22 -5.89
N VAL A 109 2.25 -3.03 -6.91
CA VAL A 109 2.71 -3.09 -8.30
C VAL A 109 3.71 -1.96 -8.54
N SER A 110 4.86 -2.28 -9.13
CA SER A 110 5.90 -1.31 -9.49
C SER A 110 6.76 -1.86 -10.63
N GLU A 111 7.23 -0.97 -11.52
CA GLU A 111 8.11 -1.32 -12.64
C GLU A 111 9.60 -1.27 -12.28
N ARG A 112 9.95 -0.88 -11.06
CA ARG A 112 11.34 -0.62 -10.61
C ARG A 112 12.29 -1.83 -10.70
N ASP A 113 11.77 -3.04 -10.64
CA ASP A 113 12.55 -4.28 -10.71
C ASP A 113 12.27 -5.10 -12.00
N GLY A 114 11.78 -4.41 -13.04
CA GLY A 114 11.61 -4.96 -14.39
C GLY A 114 10.26 -5.63 -14.65
N GLU A 115 10.01 -5.96 -15.92
CA GLU A 115 8.69 -6.41 -16.40
C GLU A 115 8.24 -7.71 -15.76
N GLU A 116 9.13 -8.67 -15.53
CA GLU A 116 8.77 -9.94 -14.89
C GLU A 116 8.19 -9.73 -13.50
N LYS A 117 8.85 -8.93 -12.66
CA LYS A 117 8.39 -8.63 -11.30
C LYS A 117 7.10 -7.80 -11.31
N THR A 118 6.95 -6.88 -12.28
CA THR A 118 5.71 -6.14 -12.50
C THR A 118 4.54 -7.07 -12.78
N LEU A 119 4.70 -8.04 -13.68
CA LEU A 119 3.65 -9.00 -14.01
C LEU A 119 3.35 -9.95 -12.85
N GLN A 120 4.36 -10.38 -12.09
CA GLN A 120 4.17 -11.18 -10.89
C GLN A 120 3.34 -10.42 -9.84
N SER A 121 3.62 -9.13 -9.61
CA SER A 121 2.89 -8.32 -8.64
C SER A 121 1.44 -8.02 -9.05
N ILE A 122 1.17 -7.82 -10.35
CA ILE A 122 -0.19 -7.73 -10.88
C ILE A 122 -0.94 -9.06 -10.65
N LYS A 123 -0.29 -10.17 -10.96
CA LYS A 123 -0.89 -11.51 -10.78
C LYS A 123 -1.17 -11.82 -9.30
N GLU A 124 -0.27 -11.47 -8.38
CA GLU A 124 -0.47 -11.68 -6.94
C GLU A 124 -1.72 -10.93 -6.44
N ASN A 125 -1.90 -9.65 -6.84
CA ASN A 125 -3.13 -8.90 -6.54
C ASN A 125 -4.37 -9.58 -7.12
N ALA A 126 -4.34 -9.95 -8.39
CA ALA A 126 -5.49 -10.55 -9.08
C ALA A 126 -5.91 -11.89 -8.47
N ASP A 127 -4.94 -12.77 -8.21
CA ASP A 127 -5.19 -14.07 -7.58
C ASP A 127 -5.75 -13.89 -6.16
N PHE A 128 -5.21 -12.94 -5.40
CA PHE A 128 -5.67 -12.66 -4.05
C PHE A 128 -7.06 -12.01 -4.02
N ALA A 129 -7.34 -11.06 -4.93
CA ALA A 129 -8.66 -10.44 -5.06
C ALA A 129 -9.73 -11.48 -5.43
N LYS A 130 -9.42 -12.38 -6.36
CA LYS A 130 -10.29 -13.50 -6.72
C LYS A 130 -10.57 -14.42 -5.53
N TRP A 131 -9.51 -14.82 -4.83
CA TRP A 131 -9.65 -15.65 -3.62
C TRP A 131 -10.52 -14.95 -2.57
N ALA A 132 -10.29 -13.66 -2.28
CA ALA A 132 -11.04 -12.92 -1.27
C ALA A 132 -12.53 -12.79 -1.63
N LYS A 133 -12.85 -12.65 -2.91
CA LYS A 133 -14.22 -12.63 -3.42
C LYS A 133 -14.91 -13.98 -3.28
N GLU A 134 -14.20 -15.08 -3.60
CA GLU A 134 -14.75 -16.44 -3.54
C GLU A 134 -14.89 -16.95 -2.09
N ALA A 135 -13.95 -16.58 -1.21
CA ALA A 135 -13.97 -16.98 0.20
C ALA A 135 -15.09 -16.32 0.99
N ASP A 136 -15.55 -15.13 0.56
CA ASP A 136 -16.56 -14.30 1.23
C ASP A 136 -16.34 -14.18 2.75
N ASP A 137 -15.06 -14.07 3.14
CA ASP A 137 -14.63 -14.01 4.53
C ASP A 137 -14.58 -12.55 4.99
N ASP A 138 -15.38 -12.21 6.01
CA ASP A 138 -15.41 -10.85 6.58
C ASP A 138 -14.14 -10.48 7.34
N MET A 139 -13.28 -11.43 7.62
CA MET A 139 -12.00 -11.17 8.30
C MET A 139 -10.89 -10.74 7.34
N VAL A 140 -10.94 -11.15 6.06
CA VAL A 140 -9.91 -10.83 5.08
C VAL A 140 -10.52 -10.39 3.76
N LYS A 141 -10.23 -9.17 3.38
CA LYS A 141 -10.62 -8.58 2.10
C LYS A 141 -9.39 -8.19 1.29
N ALA A 142 -9.60 -7.83 0.04
CA ALA A 142 -8.55 -7.42 -0.89
C ALA A 142 -8.79 -6.01 -1.44
N MET A 143 -7.69 -5.33 -1.74
CA MET A 143 -7.63 -4.21 -2.68
C MET A 143 -6.60 -4.54 -3.77
N PHE A 144 -6.51 -3.70 -4.80
CA PHE A 144 -5.49 -3.82 -5.83
C PHE A 144 -4.41 -2.74 -5.59
N GLY A 145 -3.19 -3.14 -5.23
CA GLY A 145 -2.14 -2.23 -4.82
C GLY A 145 -1.32 -1.69 -6.00
N GLY A 146 -0.94 -0.42 -5.92
CA GLY A 146 0.07 0.19 -6.78
C GLY A 146 1.02 1.00 -5.92
N HIS A 147 2.35 0.95 -6.18
CA HIS A 147 3.32 1.62 -5.33
C HIS A 147 3.11 3.14 -5.35
N ALA A 148 3.59 3.84 -6.38
CA ALA A 148 3.45 5.29 -6.55
C ALA A 148 3.50 5.63 -8.04
N LEU A 149 2.98 6.80 -8.45
CA LEU A 149 2.79 7.12 -9.85
C LEU A 149 4.10 7.16 -10.64
N PHE A 150 5.19 7.63 -10.04
CA PHE A 150 6.50 7.70 -10.69
C PHE A 150 7.18 6.33 -10.88
N THR A 151 6.61 5.26 -10.33
CA THR A 151 7.10 3.88 -10.52
C THR A 151 6.19 3.01 -11.39
N ILE A 152 5.12 3.57 -11.96
CA ILE A 152 4.13 2.85 -12.74
C ILE A 152 3.78 3.66 -13.99
N SER A 153 3.91 3.05 -15.17
CA SER A 153 3.46 3.65 -16.44
C SER A 153 1.94 3.51 -16.64
N ASP A 154 1.35 4.34 -17.52
CA ASP A 154 -0.06 4.23 -17.89
C ASP A 154 -0.38 2.86 -18.49
N LYS A 155 0.54 2.29 -19.26
CA LYS A 155 0.41 0.92 -19.79
C LYS A 155 0.30 -0.14 -18.69
N THR A 156 0.98 0.06 -17.58
CA THR A 156 0.87 -0.84 -16.42
C THR A 156 -0.42 -0.57 -15.65
N PHE A 157 -0.89 0.68 -15.55
CA PHE A 157 -2.22 0.97 -15.02
C PHE A 157 -3.33 0.29 -15.83
N GLU A 158 -3.25 0.30 -17.16
CA GLU A 158 -4.19 -0.45 -18.03
C GLU A 158 -4.21 -1.94 -17.67
N LYS A 159 -3.02 -2.57 -17.54
CA LYS A 159 -2.91 -3.98 -17.13
C LYS A 159 -3.48 -4.23 -15.72
N MET A 160 -3.28 -3.31 -14.78
CA MET A 160 -3.84 -3.41 -13.42
C MET A 160 -5.37 -3.33 -13.43
N VAL A 161 -5.95 -2.40 -14.18
CA VAL A 161 -7.41 -2.25 -14.34
C VAL A 161 -8.01 -3.49 -14.99
N GLU A 162 -7.39 -3.99 -16.06
CA GLU A 162 -7.82 -5.22 -16.73
C GLU A 162 -7.76 -6.43 -15.79
N ALA A 163 -6.66 -6.62 -15.07
CA ALA A 163 -6.49 -7.74 -14.14
C ALA A 163 -7.41 -7.66 -12.92
N ASN A 164 -7.75 -6.45 -12.46
CA ASN A 164 -8.69 -6.23 -11.37
C ASN A 164 -10.15 -6.56 -11.77
N ASP A 165 -10.51 -6.40 -13.04
CA ASP A 165 -11.86 -6.70 -13.57
C ASP A 165 -13.00 -6.15 -12.67
N GLY A 166 -12.82 -4.98 -12.08
CA GLY A 166 -13.79 -4.35 -11.17
C GLY A 166 -14.04 -5.08 -9.85
N MET A 167 -13.21 -6.06 -9.49
CA MET A 167 -13.37 -6.84 -8.25
C MET A 167 -13.18 -5.99 -6.99
N THR A 168 -12.20 -5.07 -7.01
CA THR A 168 -11.80 -4.28 -5.84
C THR A 168 -11.57 -2.80 -6.21
N GLY A 169 -11.40 -1.94 -5.20
CA GLY A 169 -10.79 -0.61 -5.39
C GLY A 169 -9.26 -0.72 -5.38
N PHE A 170 -8.59 0.41 -5.63
CA PHE A 170 -7.14 0.51 -5.67
C PHE A 170 -6.59 1.13 -4.38
N HIS A 171 -5.37 0.76 -4.00
CA HIS A 171 -4.63 1.38 -2.91
C HIS A 171 -3.26 1.81 -3.43
N ILE A 172 -2.99 3.12 -3.48
CA ILE A 172 -1.83 3.71 -4.17
C ILE A 172 -1.30 4.88 -3.36
N HIS A 173 0.04 5.02 -3.22
CA HIS A 173 0.65 6.25 -2.72
C HIS A 173 0.58 7.32 -3.81
N ILE A 174 0.20 8.52 -3.45
CA ILE A 174 0.04 9.61 -4.41
C ILE A 174 0.50 10.94 -3.84
N ALA A 175 1.25 11.68 -4.63
CA ALA A 175 1.69 13.03 -4.30
C ALA A 175 2.28 13.13 -2.87
N GLU A 176 2.99 12.08 -2.43
CA GLU A 176 3.70 12.07 -1.16
C GLU A 176 4.87 13.06 -1.21
N GLY A 177 5.69 12.99 -2.25
CA GLY A 177 6.75 13.96 -2.52
C GLY A 177 6.51 14.71 -3.82
N MET A 178 7.14 15.89 -3.97
CA MET A 178 7.05 16.69 -5.20
C MET A 178 7.60 15.97 -6.44
N ASN A 179 8.47 14.96 -6.27
CA ASN A 179 8.96 14.11 -7.34
C ASN A 179 7.81 13.41 -8.09
N ASP A 180 6.79 12.96 -7.37
CA ASP A 180 5.61 12.30 -7.97
C ASP A 180 4.80 13.28 -8.82
N VAL A 181 4.66 14.52 -8.35
CA VAL A 181 3.99 15.61 -9.09
C VAL A 181 4.77 15.99 -10.35
N TYR A 182 6.08 16.18 -10.23
CA TYR A 182 6.93 16.56 -11.37
C TYR A 182 7.02 15.43 -12.41
N ASP A 183 7.13 14.19 -11.98
CA ASP A 183 7.12 13.02 -12.87
C ASP A 183 5.83 12.96 -13.67
N SER A 184 4.69 13.06 -13.00
CA SER A 184 3.36 13.02 -13.62
C SER A 184 3.16 14.13 -14.65
N ILE A 185 3.52 15.37 -14.32
CA ILE A 185 3.41 16.51 -15.24
C ILE A 185 4.38 16.35 -16.42
N ARG A 186 5.63 15.97 -16.17
CA ARG A 186 6.68 15.88 -17.19
C ARG A 186 6.42 14.78 -18.21
N ASN A 187 6.04 13.59 -17.73
CA ASN A 187 5.98 12.39 -18.55
C ASN A 187 4.55 12.14 -19.10
N TYR A 188 3.51 12.63 -18.42
CA TYR A 188 2.10 12.35 -18.75
C TYR A 188 1.26 13.62 -18.96
N GLY A 189 1.84 14.81 -18.80
CA GLY A 189 1.17 16.09 -19.10
C GLY A 189 0.03 16.48 -18.16
N CYS A 190 -0.14 15.77 -17.05
CA CYS A 190 -1.20 16.04 -16.07
C CYS A 190 -0.72 15.83 -14.63
N ARG A 191 -1.47 16.34 -13.67
CA ARG A 191 -1.18 16.15 -12.24
C ARG A 191 -1.58 14.75 -11.77
N PRO A 192 -1.05 14.30 -10.62
CA PRO A 192 -1.21 12.94 -10.11
C PRO A 192 -2.65 12.41 -10.07
N VAL A 193 -3.59 13.14 -9.45
CA VAL A 193 -5.00 12.70 -9.32
C VAL A 193 -5.71 12.65 -10.68
N ASN A 194 -5.40 13.63 -11.56
CA ASN A 194 -5.92 13.62 -12.93
C ASN A 194 -5.45 12.37 -13.70
N ARG A 195 -4.19 11.97 -13.52
CA ARG A 195 -3.63 10.78 -14.15
C ARG A 195 -4.36 9.51 -13.71
N LEU A 196 -4.65 9.37 -12.40
CA LEU A 196 -5.46 8.25 -11.89
C LEU A 196 -6.89 8.27 -12.41
N LEU A 197 -7.51 9.47 -12.51
CA LEU A 197 -8.84 9.63 -13.09
C LEU A 197 -8.89 9.14 -14.54
N TYR A 198 -7.93 9.56 -15.36
CA TYR A 198 -7.88 9.20 -16.79
C TYR A 198 -7.62 7.71 -17.01
N ASN A 199 -6.92 7.06 -16.08
CA ASN A 199 -6.68 5.62 -16.11
C ASN A 199 -7.76 4.78 -15.39
N GLY A 200 -8.83 5.39 -14.85
CA GLY A 200 -9.95 4.67 -14.26
C GLY A 200 -9.68 4.04 -12.90
N LEU A 201 -8.71 4.58 -12.12
CA LEU A 201 -8.35 4.02 -10.81
C LEU A 201 -9.08 4.67 -9.62
N LEU A 202 -9.83 5.76 -9.82
CA LEU A 202 -10.56 6.44 -8.75
C LEU A 202 -11.96 5.85 -8.54
N GLY A 203 -12.48 5.98 -7.33
CA GLY A 203 -13.83 5.56 -6.95
C GLY A 203 -13.99 5.32 -5.46
N GLU A 204 -15.22 5.06 -5.01
CA GLU A 204 -15.61 4.93 -3.60
C GLU A 204 -14.84 3.84 -2.82
N LYS A 205 -14.29 2.85 -3.51
CA LYS A 205 -13.50 1.76 -2.90
C LYS A 205 -11.99 1.98 -3.01
N THR A 206 -11.54 3.08 -3.62
CA THR A 206 -10.11 3.40 -3.79
C THR A 206 -9.60 4.22 -2.62
N MET A 207 -8.40 3.91 -2.16
CA MET A 207 -7.67 4.60 -1.10
C MET A 207 -6.37 5.21 -1.65
N LEU A 208 -6.19 6.49 -1.40
CA LEU A 208 -4.99 7.24 -1.77
C LEU A 208 -4.17 7.53 -0.51
N GLY A 209 -2.95 7.00 -0.46
CA GLY A 209 -1.99 7.30 0.61
C GLY A 209 -1.39 8.69 0.44
N HIS A 210 -1.20 9.40 1.56
CA HIS A 210 -0.55 10.71 1.70
C HIS A 210 -1.31 11.91 1.13
N CYS A 211 -1.39 12.08 -0.19
CA CYS A 211 -2.03 13.24 -0.84
C CYS A 211 -1.47 14.62 -0.37
N ILE A 212 -0.17 14.71 -0.03
CA ILE A 212 0.42 15.92 0.55
C ILE A 212 0.44 17.07 -0.46
N HIS A 213 0.87 16.78 -1.68
CA HIS A 213 1.10 17.79 -2.72
C HIS A 213 -0.02 17.84 -3.77
N VAL A 214 -1.26 17.50 -3.38
CA VAL A 214 -2.44 17.67 -4.24
C VAL A 214 -2.87 19.13 -4.32
N SER A 215 -3.40 19.54 -5.47
CA SER A 215 -3.97 20.88 -5.68
C SER A 215 -5.44 20.94 -5.28
N PRO A 216 -6.03 22.15 -5.09
CA PRO A 216 -7.47 22.28 -4.83
C PRO A 216 -8.35 21.61 -5.90
N ALA A 217 -8.00 21.70 -7.18
CA ALA A 217 -8.73 21.04 -8.26
C ALA A 217 -8.67 19.51 -8.15
N GLU A 218 -7.54 18.95 -7.71
CA GLU A 218 -7.42 17.51 -7.45
C GLU A 218 -8.24 17.08 -6.22
N MET A 219 -8.36 17.93 -5.19
CA MET A 219 -9.24 17.67 -4.04
C MET A 219 -10.72 17.59 -4.47
N ASP A 220 -11.15 18.44 -5.41
CA ASP A 220 -12.49 18.38 -5.97
C ASP A 220 -12.73 17.05 -6.70
N ILE A 221 -11.78 16.57 -7.50
CA ILE A 221 -11.86 15.26 -8.18
C ILE A 221 -11.96 14.11 -7.15
N ILE A 222 -11.13 14.12 -6.11
CA ILE A 222 -11.18 13.12 -5.03
C ILE A 222 -12.56 13.09 -4.39
N LYS A 223 -13.11 14.26 -4.09
CA LYS A 223 -14.45 14.42 -3.50
C LYS A 223 -15.56 13.93 -4.44
N GLU A 224 -15.52 14.31 -5.71
CA GLU A 224 -16.53 13.94 -6.71
C GLU A 224 -16.56 12.43 -7.01
N THR A 225 -15.40 11.78 -6.99
CA THR A 225 -15.28 10.34 -7.19
C THR A 225 -15.56 9.52 -5.93
N GLY A 226 -15.71 10.15 -4.76
CA GLY A 226 -15.87 9.47 -3.49
C GLY A 226 -14.62 8.71 -3.03
N THR A 227 -13.45 9.01 -3.62
CA THR A 227 -12.19 8.34 -3.31
C THR A 227 -11.71 8.71 -1.91
N MET A 228 -11.24 7.72 -1.15
CA MET A 228 -10.76 7.92 0.22
C MET A 228 -9.32 8.40 0.25
N VAL A 229 -8.97 9.24 1.23
CA VAL A 229 -7.60 9.68 1.50
C VAL A 229 -7.17 9.19 2.88
N VAL A 230 -5.96 8.65 2.96
CA VAL A 230 -5.31 8.28 4.21
C VAL A 230 -4.08 9.16 4.41
N ASN A 231 -4.15 10.03 5.41
CA ASN A 231 -3.02 10.87 5.80
C ASN A 231 -2.12 10.11 6.79
N ASN A 232 -0.81 10.13 6.54
CA ASN A 232 0.20 9.40 7.31
C ASN A 232 1.21 10.37 7.96
N PRO A 233 0.80 11.18 8.96
CA PRO A 233 1.61 12.31 9.44
C PRO A 233 2.97 11.90 10.01
N GLU A 234 3.08 10.76 10.69
CA GLU A 234 4.35 10.26 11.21
C GLU A 234 5.33 9.89 10.08
N SER A 235 4.84 9.17 9.07
CA SER A 235 5.62 8.84 7.87
C SER A 235 6.03 10.10 7.10
N ASN A 236 5.10 11.04 6.90
CA ASN A 236 5.36 12.30 6.21
C ASN A 236 6.49 13.10 6.87
N MET A 237 6.46 13.21 8.20
CA MET A 237 7.51 13.88 8.98
C MET A 237 8.84 13.10 8.93
N GLY A 238 8.79 11.77 9.06
CA GLY A 238 9.98 10.91 9.01
C GLY A 238 10.70 10.95 7.68
N ASN A 239 9.93 11.06 6.58
CA ASN A 239 10.45 11.15 5.21
C ASN A 239 10.74 12.60 4.77
N ALA A 240 10.44 13.59 5.61
CA ALA A 240 10.59 15.03 5.33
C ALA A 240 9.91 15.47 4.01
N VAL A 241 8.71 14.97 3.76
CA VAL A 241 7.95 15.24 2.52
C VAL A 241 6.84 16.29 2.68
N GLY A 242 6.47 16.62 3.94
CA GLY A 242 5.47 17.66 4.22
C GLY A 242 4.80 17.51 5.57
#